data_d2b3b4b686c0cecff34ce81af591eceb
#
_entry.id   d2b3b4b686c0cecff34ce81af591eceb
#
_cell.length_a   1.000
_cell.length_b   1.000
_cell.length_c   1.000
_cell.angle_alpha   90.00
_cell.angle_beta   90.00
_cell.angle_gamma   90.00
#
_symmetry.space_group_name_H-M   'P 1'
#
loop_
_entity.id
_entity.type
_entity.pdbx_description
1 polymer ?
#
loop_
_entity_poly.entity_id
_entity_poly.type
_entity_poly.pdbx_seq_one_letter_code
_entity_poly.pdbx_strand_id
1 'polypeptide(L)'
;FKDKMKRIYEKYGRRPILITEFAPADWEARNLSQNRHKAPMVLAFMKEVLPWLERQDWVAGYAWFSFEHNEAVGHTSSLYDKNRNLTACGRYYRSITMENPDGDQSIK
;
A
#
# COMPACT_ATOMS: atom_id res chain seq x y z
N PHE A 1 -4.08 -0.82 11.41
CA PHE A 1 -3.85 -1.76 10.30
C PHE A 1 -3.19 -3.05 10.76
N LYS A 2 -2.03 -2.96 11.40
CA LYS A 2 -1.27 -4.17 11.79
C LYS A 2 -2.07 -5.09 12.71
N ASP A 3 -2.71 -4.52 13.73
CA ASP A 3 -3.50 -5.32 14.67
C ASP A 3 -4.67 -5.99 13.98
N LYS A 4 -5.31 -5.29 13.06
CA LYS A 4 -6.43 -5.87 12.32
C LYS A 4 -5.96 -7.05 11.48
N MET A 5 -4.83 -6.92 10.83
CA MET A 5 -4.29 -8.00 10.01
C MET A 5 -3.95 -9.22 10.87
N LYS A 6 -3.34 -8.99 12.03
CA LYS A 6 -3.04 -10.08 12.96
C LYS A 6 -4.29 -10.80 13.42
N ARG A 7 -5.35 -10.02 13.74
CA ARG A 7 -6.61 -10.61 14.19
C ARG A 7 -7.25 -11.47 13.11
N ILE A 8 -7.18 -11.01 11.85
CA ILE A 8 -7.71 -11.79 10.74
C ILE A 8 -6.96 -13.10 10.61
N TYR A 9 -5.64 -13.05 10.69
CA TYR A 9 -4.80 -14.23 10.60
C TYR A 9 -5.18 -15.24 11.69
N GLU A 10 -5.30 -14.77 12.94
CA GLU A 10 -5.65 -15.66 14.05
C GLU A 10 -7.06 -16.23 13.93
N LYS A 11 -7.99 -15.38 13.48
CA LYS A 11 -9.41 -15.77 13.43
C LYS A 11 -9.68 -16.85 12.40
N TYR A 12 -8.96 -16.84 11.30
CA TYR A 12 -9.27 -17.73 10.18
C TYR A 12 -8.28 -18.86 10.02
N GLY A 13 -7.74 -19.33 11.14
CA GLY A 13 -7.00 -20.59 11.17
C GLY A 13 -5.53 -20.46 10.83
N ARG A 14 -4.97 -19.26 10.96
CA ARG A 14 -3.54 -19.03 10.75
C ARG A 14 -3.08 -19.43 9.36
N ARG A 15 -3.92 -19.18 8.38
CA ARG A 15 -3.58 -19.44 6.99
C ARG A 15 -2.89 -18.21 6.39
N PRO A 16 -1.96 -18.41 5.46
CA PRO A 16 -1.29 -17.28 4.83
C PRO A 16 -2.32 -16.31 4.22
N ILE A 17 -2.03 -15.02 4.36
CA ILE A 17 -2.94 -13.97 3.88
C ILE A 17 -2.35 -13.32 2.64
N LEU A 18 -3.20 -13.16 1.62
CA LEU A 18 -2.88 -12.39 0.43
C LEU A 18 -3.71 -11.13 0.47
N ILE A 19 -3.05 -9.96 0.49
CA ILE A 19 -3.74 -8.68 0.51
C ILE A 19 -3.86 -8.19 -0.91
N THR A 20 -5.05 -8.34 -1.49
CA THR A 20 -5.23 -8.05 -2.92
C THR A 20 -5.32 -6.58 -3.25
N GLU A 21 -5.82 -5.75 -2.31
CA GLU A 21 -5.94 -4.31 -2.53
C GLU A 21 -5.91 -3.59 -1.18
N PHE A 22 -5.07 -2.58 -1.06
CA PHE A 22 -5.13 -1.68 0.09
C PHE A 22 -4.40 -0.39 -0.22
N ALA A 23 -4.93 0.71 0.29
CA ALA A 23 -4.29 2.03 0.26
C ALA A 23 -5.19 2.98 1.05
N PRO A 24 -4.63 4.04 1.65
CA PRO A 24 -5.48 5.05 2.28
C PRO A 24 -6.41 5.72 1.27
N ALA A 25 -7.66 5.88 1.66
CA ALA A 25 -8.66 6.53 0.83
C ALA A 25 -9.64 7.29 1.71
N ASP A 26 -10.04 8.47 1.27
CA ASP A 26 -11.02 9.28 1.97
C ASP A 26 -12.32 9.25 1.18
N TRP A 27 -13.18 8.30 1.52
CA TRP A 27 -14.41 8.08 0.77
C TRP A 27 -15.42 9.23 0.86
N GLU A 28 -15.18 10.19 1.76
CA GLU A 28 -16.03 11.36 1.90
C GLU A 28 -15.56 12.55 1.07
N ALA A 29 -14.37 12.47 0.51
CA ALA A 29 -13.82 13.57 -0.28
C ALA A 29 -14.55 13.69 -1.60
N ARG A 30 -14.99 14.92 -1.93
CA ARG A 30 -15.70 15.20 -3.18
C ARG A 30 -14.82 15.93 -4.19
N ASN A 31 -13.68 16.44 -3.74
CA ASN A 31 -12.69 17.03 -4.62
C ASN A 31 -11.30 16.79 -3.99
N LEU A 32 -10.27 17.12 -4.77
CA LEU A 32 -8.91 16.80 -4.35
C LEU A 32 -8.54 17.46 -3.03
N SER A 33 -8.95 18.70 -2.82
CA SER A 33 -8.55 19.43 -1.61
C SER A 33 -9.23 18.91 -0.36
N GLN A 34 -10.33 18.18 -0.48
CA GLN A 34 -11.06 17.65 0.67
C GLN A 34 -10.46 16.36 1.21
N ASN A 35 -9.57 15.72 0.48
CA ASN A 35 -8.98 14.49 0.94
C ASN A 35 -8.14 14.75 2.19
N ARG A 36 -8.50 14.08 3.30
CA ARG A 36 -7.84 14.27 4.58
C ARG A 36 -6.51 13.54 4.69
N HIS A 37 -6.27 12.58 3.81
CA HIS A 37 -5.03 11.83 3.79
C HIS A 37 -4.06 12.51 2.84
N LYS A 38 -3.22 13.41 3.37
CA LYS A 38 -2.29 14.17 2.55
C LYS A 38 -1.11 13.31 2.12
N ALA A 39 -0.50 13.67 0.99
CA ALA A 39 0.54 12.85 0.39
C ALA A 39 1.69 12.48 1.35
N PRO A 40 2.23 13.41 2.18
CA PRO A 40 3.28 13.00 3.12
C PRO A 40 2.81 11.98 4.13
N MET A 41 1.55 12.03 4.55
CA MET A 41 1.00 11.07 5.49
C MET A 41 0.84 9.69 4.85
N VAL A 42 0.41 9.68 3.59
CA VAL A 42 0.27 8.42 2.86
C VAL A 42 1.63 7.76 2.68
N LEU A 43 2.64 8.55 2.32
CA LEU A 43 3.98 8.03 2.17
C LEU A 43 4.52 7.49 3.49
N ALA A 44 4.26 8.20 4.60
CA ALA A 44 4.69 7.74 5.92
C ALA A 44 4.01 6.42 6.28
N PHE A 45 2.72 6.29 5.99
CA PHE A 45 1.99 5.04 6.20
C PHE A 45 2.63 3.91 5.39
N MET A 46 2.91 4.16 4.13
CA MET A 46 3.52 3.17 3.25
C MET A 46 4.87 2.72 3.80
N LYS A 47 5.71 3.69 4.23
CA LYS A 47 7.04 3.38 4.76
C LYS A 47 6.99 2.60 6.06
N GLU A 48 5.91 2.73 6.80
CA GLU A 48 5.71 1.97 8.04
C GLU A 48 5.20 0.57 7.74
N VAL A 49 4.24 0.46 6.85
CA VAL A 49 3.46 -0.77 6.68
C VAL A 49 4.14 -1.77 5.73
N LEU A 50 4.71 -1.31 4.63
CA LEU A 50 5.28 -2.26 3.67
C LEU A 50 6.45 -3.05 4.22
N PRO A 51 7.43 -2.43 4.92
CA PRO A 51 8.49 -3.24 5.51
C PRO A 51 7.96 -4.21 6.57
N TRP A 52 6.93 -3.79 7.30
CA TRP A 52 6.31 -4.68 8.28
C TRP A 52 5.69 -5.90 7.61
N LEU A 53 4.96 -5.67 6.49
CA LEU A 53 4.36 -6.78 5.75
C LEU A 53 5.44 -7.72 5.20
N GLU A 54 6.55 -7.16 4.74
CA GLU A 54 7.65 -7.96 4.21
C GLU A 54 8.24 -8.88 5.28
N ARG A 55 8.17 -8.48 6.53
CA ARG A 55 8.75 -9.28 7.62
C ARG A 55 7.81 -10.35 8.16
N GLN A 56 6.53 -10.34 7.77
CA GLN A 56 5.57 -11.33 8.29
C GLN A 56 5.58 -12.55 7.38
N ASP A 57 5.95 -13.69 7.95
CA ASP A 57 6.02 -14.91 7.15
C ASP A 57 4.64 -15.46 6.77
N TRP A 58 3.59 -14.96 7.44
CA TRP A 58 2.22 -15.35 7.13
C TRP A 58 1.55 -14.45 6.09
N VAL A 59 2.23 -13.43 5.59
CA VAL A 59 1.72 -12.60 4.50
C VAL A 59 2.30 -13.15 3.20
N ALA A 60 1.43 -13.77 2.40
CA ALA A 60 1.85 -14.39 1.15
C ALA A 60 2.18 -13.36 0.08
N GLY A 61 1.51 -12.20 0.15
CA GLY A 61 1.75 -11.14 -0.80
C GLY A 61 0.79 -9.98 -0.54
N TYR A 62 1.04 -8.87 -1.21
CA TYR A 62 0.18 -7.70 -1.08
C TYR A 62 0.26 -6.87 -2.36
N ALA A 63 -0.76 -6.05 -2.58
CA ALA A 63 -0.77 -5.12 -3.70
C ALA A 63 -1.35 -3.79 -3.24
N TRP A 64 -0.59 -2.74 -3.44
CA TRP A 64 -1.04 -1.39 -3.18
C TRP A 64 -2.06 -1.01 -4.25
N PHE A 65 -3.19 -0.43 -3.83
CA PHE A 65 -4.19 0.03 -4.78
C PHE A 65 -3.82 1.44 -5.24
N SER A 66 -3.43 1.56 -6.51
CA SER A 66 -3.07 2.86 -7.06
C SER A 66 -4.32 3.54 -7.61
N PHE A 67 -4.81 4.52 -6.86
CA PHE A 67 -5.86 5.38 -7.39
C PHE A 67 -5.29 6.25 -8.52
N GLU A 68 -6.16 6.79 -9.35
CA GLU A 68 -5.74 7.74 -10.36
C GLU A 68 -5.38 9.08 -9.71
N HIS A 69 -4.50 9.83 -10.36
CA HIS A 69 -4.01 11.08 -9.81
C HIS A 69 -5.09 12.14 -9.63
N ASN A 70 -6.22 11.98 -10.29
CA ASN A 70 -7.31 12.95 -10.25
C ASN A 70 -8.54 12.44 -9.50
N GLU A 71 -8.45 11.32 -8.81
CA GLU A 71 -9.55 10.81 -8.01
C GLU A 71 -9.54 11.44 -6.63
N ALA A 72 -10.63 12.14 -6.29
CA ALA A 72 -10.73 12.84 -5.01
C ALA A 72 -10.47 11.92 -3.82
N VAL A 73 -10.99 10.70 -3.86
CA VAL A 73 -10.94 9.80 -2.72
C VAL A 73 -9.56 9.22 -2.47
N GLY A 74 -8.71 9.14 -3.48
CA GLY A 74 -7.45 8.42 -3.30
C GLY A 74 -6.26 8.95 -4.06
N HIS A 75 -6.33 10.15 -4.61
CA HIS A 75 -5.24 10.66 -5.46
C HIS A 75 -3.89 10.70 -4.73
N THR A 76 -3.89 10.87 -3.40
CA THR A 76 -2.65 10.91 -2.63
C THR A 76 -2.02 9.54 -2.47
N SER A 77 -2.75 8.48 -2.81
CA SER A 77 -2.24 7.11 -2.83
C SER A 77 -1.81 6.67 -4.23
N SER A 78 -1.93 7.56 -5.22
CA SER A 78 -1.56 7.23 -6.60
C SER A 78 -0.07 6.97 -6.71
N LEU A 79 0.29 5.94 -7.48
CA LEU A 79 1.69 5.62 -7.75
C LEU A 79 2.25 6.41 -8.92
N TYR A 80 1.37 6.99 -9.75
CA TYR A 80 1.77 7.77 -10.92
C TYR A 80 1.07 9.12 -10.91
N ASP A 81 1.76 10.14 -11.41
CA ASP A 81 1.18 11.48 -11.56
C ASP A 81 0.53 11.64 -12.94
N LYS A 82 0.05 12.87 -13.23
CA LYS A 82 -0.66 13.13 -14.48
C LYS A 82 0.21 12.95 -15.72
N ASN A 83 1.52 13.02 -15.55
CA ASN A 83 2.48 12.85 -16.65
C ASN A 83 3.03 11.43 -16.71
N ARG A 84 2.44 10.51 -15.97
CA ARG A 84 2.83 9.10 -15.91
C ARG A 84 4.21 8.90 -15.31
N ASN A 85 4.67 9.86 -14.52
CA ASN A 85 5.88 9.71 -13.73
C ASN A 85 5.53 9.16 -12.36
N LEU A 86 6.46 8.44 -11.74
CA LEU A 86 6.21 7.91 -10.41
C LEU A 86 6.09 9.05 -9.41
N THR A 87 5.09 8.94 -8.53
CA THR A 87 4.98 9.80 -7.35
C THR A 87 6.01 9.36 -6.31
N ALA A 88 6.09 10.09 -5.20
CA ALA A 88 6.95 9.66 -4.10
C ALA A 88 6.53 8.27 -3.61
N CYS A 89 5.23 8.01 -3.51
CA CYS A 89 4.74 6.67 -3.15
C CYS A 89 5.16 5.65 -4.19
N GLY A 90 5.02 5.99 -5.47
CA GLY A 90 5.42 5.08 -6.53
C GLY A 90 6.89 4.75 -6.49
N ARG A 91 7.74 5.74 -6.24
CA ARG A 91 9.18 5.51 -6.16
C ARG A 91 9.53 4.61 -4.98
N TYR A 92 8.88 4.85 -3.83
CA TYR A 92 9.14 4.01 -2.66
C TYR A 92 8.65 2.59 -2.88
N TYR A 93 7.45 2.45 -3.45
CA TYR A 93 6.89 1.13 -3.73
C TYR A 93 7.82 0.32 -4.64
N ARG A 94 8.33 0.97 -5.67
CA ARG A 94 9.28 0.31 -6.57
C ARG A 94 10.56 -0.07 -5.84
N SER A 95 11.04 0.77 -4.93
CA SER A 95 12.27 0.47 -4.20
C SER A 95 12.14 -0.76 -3.32
N ILE A 96 10.98 -0.93 -2.68
CA ILE A 96 10.73 -2.09 -1.85
C ILE A 96 10.75 -3.36 -2.69
N THR A 97 10.09 -3.34 -3.85
CA THR A 97 10.06 -4.53 -4.70
C THR A 97 11.41 -4.82 -5.33
N MET A 98 12.21 -3.79 -5.54
CA MET A 98 13.52 -3.97 -6.17
C MET A 98 14.59 -4.37 -5.18
N GLU A 99 14.35 -4.22 -3.89
CA GLU A 99 15.31 -4.69 -2.88
C GLU A 99 15.47 -6.20 -2.90
N ASN A 100 14.55 -6.91 -3.53
CA ASN A 100 14.61 -8.34 -3.65
C ASN A 100 14.31 -8.73 -5.08
N PRO A 101 15.14 -8.31 -6.02
CA PRO A 101 14.81 -8.43 -7.45
C PRO A 101 14.72 -9.88 -7.94
N ASP A 102 15.42 -10.80 -7.29
CA ASP A 102 15.40 -12.19 -7.71
C ASP A 102 14.16 -12.89 -7.30
N GLY A 103 13.46 -12.16 -6.62
CA GLY A 103 12.25 -12.55 -6.28
C GLY A 103 12.17 -13.84 -5.70
N ASP A 104 12.77 -14.34 -6.00
CA ASP A 104 12.70 -15.36 -5.66
C ASP A 104 12.38 -15.48 -4.53
N GLN A 105 12.62 -14.98 -4.38
CA GLN A 105 12.44 -15.10 -3.47
C GLN A 105 11.42 -15.58 -3.00
N SER A 106 11.30 -15.87 -3.17
CA SER A 106 10.69 -16.29 -2.77
C SER A 106 9.76 -16.34 -2.45
N ILE A 107 9.60 -16.09 -2.50
CA ILE A 107 8.87 -16.08 -2.21
C ILE A 107 8.00 -15.55 -1.95
N LYS A 108 8.15 -15.00 -2.12
CA LYS A 108 6.98 -14.55 -1.50
C LYS A 108 5.89 -14.35 -2.40
#